data_684c9d35e69e02f717ed835330674ea9
#
_entry.id   684c9d35e69e02f717ed835330674ea9
#
_cell.length_a   1.000
_cell.length_b   1.000
_cell.length_c   1.000
_cell.angle_alpha   90.00
_cell.angle_beta   90.00
_cell.angle_gamma   90.00
#
_symmetry.space_group_name_H-M   'P 1'
#
loop_
_entity.id
_entity.type
_entity.pdbx_description
1 polymer ?
#
loop_
_entity_poly.entity_id
_entity_poly.type
_entity_poly.pdbx_seq_one_letter_code
_entity_poly.pdbx_strand_id
1 'polypeptide(L)'
;PFIGVVAQNKLYTNSFPLKDIKLFDGPFKHACDLNVQVLLQYDVDRLLAPFLKEAGLSPKGESFENWIDLDGHAGGHYLTALAIHYAATGNQECKERMDYMIAELKRCQQKHSNGYVGGVPHGEIIWNEIQKGNPGIVWKYWVPWYNLHKTYAGLRDAWLYGESEEARQMFIDLCDWGLTVIAPLNDDQMEQMLGNEFGGMDEVYADAYQMTNDRKYLDAAKRFSHRDLFDSMAGQSDNLDNKHANTQVPKVVGYQRIAE
;
A
#
# COMPACT_ATOMS: atom_id res chain seq x y z
N PRO A 1 -12.77 31.46 -34.27
CA PRO A 1 -11.76 30.92 -33.37
C PRO A 1 -12.06 29.44 -33.19
N PHE A 2 -11.22 28.58 -33.77
CA PHE A 2 -11.28 27.13 -33.55
C PHE A 2 -10.77 26.88 -32.14
N ILE A 3 -11.66 26.50 -31.23
CA ILE A 3 -11.28 25.88 -29.98
C ILE A 3 -10.80 24.49 -30.36
N GLY A 4 -9.48 24.32 -30.43
CA GLY A 4 -8.88 23.00 -30.58
C GLY A 4 -9.25 22.18 -29.34
N VAL A 5 -10.18 21.26 -29.49
CA VAL A 5 -10.36 20.18 -28.51
C VAL A 5 -9.09 19.36 -28.61
N VAL A 6 -8.14 19.59 -27.70
CA VAL A 6 -7.07 18.64 -27.46
C VAL A 6 -7.79 17.41 -26.90
N ALA A 7 -7.99 16.40 -27.74
CA ALA A 7 -8.40 15.10 -27.28
C ALA A 7 -7.31 14.63 -26.30
N GLN A 8 -7.59 14.71 -25.02
CA GLN A 8 -6.75 14.09 -24.01
C GLN A 8 -6.85 12.59 -24.29
N ASN A 9 -5.79 12.01 -24.84
CA ASN A 9 -5.67 10.58 -25.00
C ASN A 9 -5.68 10.00 -23.57
N LYS A 10 -6.83 9.51 -23.12
CA LYS A 10 -6.90 8.75 -21.89
C LYS A 10 -6.08 7.48 -22.09
N LEU A 11 -5.04 7.31 -21.32
CA LEU A 11 -4.18 6.12 -21.33
C LEU A 11 -4.91 4.87 -20.79
N TYR A 12 -6.05 5.07 -20.16
CA TYR A 12 -6.83 4.00 -19.54
C TYR A 12 -8.34 4.28 -19.66
N THR A 13 -9.13 3.22 -19.53
CA THR A 13 -10.57 3.29 -19.45
C THR A 13 -11.01 3.28 -17.99
N ASN A 14 -11.86 4.22 -17.59
CA ASN A 14 -12.43 4.21 -16.25
C ASN A 14 -13.30 2.95 -16.06
N SER A 15 -13.08 2.23 -14.98
CA SER A 15 -13.94 1.12 -14.58
C SER A 15 -15.27 1.64 -14.03
N PHE A 16 -16.31 0.81 -14.09
CA PHE A 16 -17.56 1.09 -13.35
C PHE A 16 -17.29 1.01 -11.84
N PRO A 17 -17.93 1.86 -11.03
CA PRO A 17 -17.90 1.71 -9.58
C PRO A 17 -18.37 0.31 -9.16
N LEU A 18 -17.71 -0.29 -8.18
CA LEU A 18 -18.07 -1.65 -7.73
C LEU A 18 -19.52 -1.78 -7.30
N LYS A 19 -20.10 -0.74 -6.68
CA LYS A 19 -21.51 -0.70 -6.26
C LYS A 19 -22.52 -0.75 -7.42
N ASP A 20 -22.07 -0.42 -8.62
CA ASP A 20 -22.92 -0.41 -9.81
C ASP A 20 -22.89 -1.77 -10.54
N ILE A 21 -22.08 -2.71 -10.06
CA ILE A 21 -21.93 -4.05 -10.63
C ILE A 21 -22.66 -5.06 -9.75
N LYS A 22 -23.58 -5.82 -10.35
CA LYS A 22 -24.30 -6.88 -9.64
C LYS A 22 -23.96 -8.24 -10.22
N LEU A 23 -23.48 -9.13 -9.36
CA LEU A 23 -23.29 -10.55 -9.70
C LEU A 23 -24.65 -11.28 -9.59
N PHE A 24 -25.03 -11.97 -10.66
CA PHE A 24 -26.17 -12.90 -10.67
C PHE A 24 -25.70 -14.30 -10.27
N ASP A 25 -26.65 -15.21 -10.00
CA ASP A 25 -26.37 -16.59 -9.65
C ASP A 25 -25.42 -17.25 -10.66
N GLY A 26 -24.39 -17.90 -10.12
CA GLY A 26 -23.34 -18.52 -10.91
C GLY A 26 -22.01 -18.64 -10.18
N PRO A 27 -20.97 -19.13 -10.85
CA PRO A 27 -19.68 -19.42 -10.20
C PRO A 27 -19.02 -18.18 -9.59
N PHE A 28 -19.15 -17.01 -10.20
CA PHE A 28 -18.56 -15.76 -9.67
C PHE A 28 -19.27 -15.29 -8.41
N LYS A 29 -20.61 -15.36 -8.38
CA LYS A 29 -21.38 -15.01 -7.19
C LYS A 29 -21.06 -15.98 -6.04
N HIS A 30 -21.02 -17.28 -6.33
CA HIS A 30 -20.64 -18.30 -5.36
C HIS A 30 -19.22 -18.05 -4.80
N ALA A 31 -18.24 -17.75 -5.65
CA ALA A 31 -16.89 -17.45 -5.22
C ALA A 31 -16.82 -16.19 -4.34
N CYS A 32 -17.58 -15.14 -4.69
CA CYS A 32 -17.68 -13.92 -3.92
C CYS A 32 -18.27 -14.20 -2.52
N ASP A 33 -19.36 -14.97 -2.44
CA ASP A 33 -20.02 -15.30 -1.18
C ASP A 33 -19.14 -16.19 -0.28
N LEU A 34 -18.43 -17.14 -0.87
CA LEU A 34 -17.48 -17.98 -0.14
C LEU A 34 -16.29 -17.16 0.37
N ASN A 35 -15.77 -16.25 -0.43
CA ASN A 35 -14.65 -15.41 -0.05
C ASN A 35 -14.97 -14.51 1.16
N VAL A 36 -16.15 -13.87 1.19
CA VAL A 36 -16.53 -13.06 2.35
C VAL A 36 -16.71 -13.92 3.61
N GLN A 37 -17.26 -15.13 3.48
CA GLN A 37 -17.37 -16.04 4.61
C GLN A 37 -15.99 -16.41 5.19
N VAL A 38 -14.99 -16.63 4.33
CA VAL A 38 -13.61 -16.92 4.76
C VAL A 38 -12.98 -15.70 5.40
N LEU A 39 -13.12 -14.51 4.80
CA LEU A 39 -12.59 -13.26 5.36
C LEU A 39 -13.15 -13.00 6.76
N LEU A 40 -14.43 -13.25 6.98
CA LEU A 40 -15.08 -13.02 8.27
C LEU A 40 -14.72 -14.07 9.35
N GLN A 41 -13.99 -15.14 9.01
CA GLN A 41 -13.44 -16.09 9.97
C GLN A 41 -12.09 -15.66 10.56
N TYR A 42 -11.38 -14.71 9.93
CA TYR A 42 -10.11 -14.24 10.48
C TYR A 42 -10.31 -13.46 11.77
N ASP A 43 -9.44 -13.74 12.74
CA ASP A 43 -9.35 -12.96 13.96
C ASP A 43 -8.58 -11.65 13.69
N VAL A 44 -9.31 -10.55 13.74
CA VAL A 44 -8.78 -9.21 13.43
C VAL A 44 -7.71 -8.78 14.44
N ASP A 45 -7.84 -9.16 15.71
CA ASP A 45 -6.88 -8.82 16.76
C ASP A 45 -5.52 -9.49 16.53
N ARG A 46 -5.51 -10.66 15.91
CA ARG A 46 -4.28 -11.33 15.49
C ARG A 46 -3.60 -10.61 14.31
N LEU A 47 -4.38 -10.07 13.37
CA LEU A 47 -3.86 -9.27 12.26
C LEU A 47 -3.34 -7.91 12.71
N LEU A 48 -3.91 -7.34 13.76
CA LEU A 48 -3.50 -6.08 14.37
C LEU A 48 -2.32 -6.21 15.33
N ALA A 49 -2.04 -7.43 15.82
CA ALA A 49 -1.00 -7.66 16.82
C ALA A 49 0.38 -7.11 16.44
N PRO A 50 0.89 -7.27 15.19
CA PRO A 50 2.17 -6.69 14.78
C PRO A 50 2.19 -5.16 14.91
N PHE A 51 1.12 -4.48 14.51
CA PHE A 51 1.03 -3.02 14.58
C PHE A 51 1.04 -2.49 16.02
N LEU A 52 0.32 -3.18 16.90
CA LEU A 52 0.29 -2.84 18.31
C LEU A 52 1.67 -3.06 18.97
N LYS A 53 2.37 -4.16 18.62
CA LYS A 53 3.73 -4.43 19.10
C LYS A 53 4.70 -3.34 18.67
N GLU A 54 4.73 -2.99 17.39
CA GLU A 54 5.60 -1.94 16.85
C GLU A 54 5.32 -0.55 17.45
N ALA A 55 4.05 -0.27 17.77
CA ALA A 55 3.67 0.95 18.47
C ALA A 55 3.95 0.91 19.99
N GLY A 56 4.49 -0.17 20.55
CA GLY A 56 4.70 -0.32 21.98
C GLY A 56 3.40 -0.41 22.79
N LEU A 57 2.31 -0.89 22.15
CA LEU A 57 1.01 -1.15 22.76
C LEU A 57 0.84 -2.66 23.00
N SER A 58 0.03 -3.02 24.00
CA SER A 58 -0.27 -4.43 24.25
C SER A 58 -1.19 -4.99 23.16
N PRO A 59 -0.80 -6.06 22.46
CA PRO A 59 -1.69 -6.76 21.53
C PRO A 59 -2.89 -7.33 22.24
N LYS A 60 -4.01 -7.41 21.55
CA LYS A 60 -5.24 -8.04 22.02
C LYS A 60 -5.34 -9.53 21.66
N GLY A 61 -4.54 -9.97 20.70
CA GLY A 61 -4.39 -11.35 20.26
C GLY A 61 -2.92 -11.69 19.95
N GLU A 62 -2.62 -12.97 19.78
CA GLU A 62 -1.30 -13.41 19.34
C GLU A 62 -1.17 -13.26 17.81
N SER A 63 -0.01 -12.79 17.33
CA SER A 63 0.28 -12.72 15.88
C SER A 63 0.11 -14.11 15.24
N PHE A 64 -0.18 -14.14 13.95
CA PHE A 64 -0.10 -15.37 13.18
C PHE A 64 1.35 -15.86 13.15
N GLU A 65 1.54 -17.16 13.24
CA GLU A 65 2.85 -17.79 13.16
C GLU A 65 3.37 -17.83 11.70
N ASN A 66 4.67 -18.03 11.56
CA ASN A 66 5.35 -18.25 10.28
C ASN A 66 5.39 -17.05 9.30
N TRP A 67 5.18 -15.84 9.78
CA TRP A 67 5.34 -14.62 9.00
C TRP A 67 6.66 -13.89 9.29
N ILE A 68 7.75 -14.61 9.50
CA ILE A 68 9.06 -14.05 9.85
C ILE A 68 9.39 -12.86 8.95
N ASP A 69 9.60 -11.69 9.57
CA ASP A 69 9.89 -10.40 8.91
C ASP A 69 8.79 -9.87 7.95
N LEU A 70 7.66 -10.56 7.80
CA LEU A 70 6.48 -10.10 7.05
C LEU A 70 5.28 -9.79 7.95
N ASP A 71 5.47 -9.73 9.25
CA ASP A 71 4.42 -9.35 10.19
C ASP A 71 3.81 -8.00 9.79
N GLY A 72 2.48 -7.92 9.80
CA GLY A 72 1.75 -6.71 9.43
C GLY A 72 1.23 -6.65 7.98
N HIS A 73 1.94 -7.22 6.99
CA HIS A 73 1.50 -7.14 5.58
C HIS A 73 0.09 -7.73 5.37
N ALA A 74 -0.23 -8.85 6.03
CA ALA A 74 -1.55 -9.48 5.94
C ALA A 74 -2.68 -8.56 6.46
N GLY A 75 -2.41 -7.73 7.48
CA GLY A 75 -3.36 -6.74 7.99
C GLY A 75 -3.72 -5.68 6.93
N GLY A 76 -2.73 -5.18 6.17
CA GLY A 76 -2.97 -4.26 5.07
C GLY A 76 -3.81 -4.89 3.95
N HIS A 77 -3.49 -6.11 3.52
CA HIS A 77 -4.30 -6.84 2.54
C HIS A 77 -5.72 -7.10 3.01
N TYR A 78 -5.88 -7.45 4.28
CA TYR A 78 -7.19 -7.71 4.85
C TYR A 78 -8.05 -6.44 4.88
N LEU A 79 -7.46 -5.30 5.21
CA LEU A 79 -8.14 -4.01 5.19
C LEU A 79 -8.66 -3.67 3.79
N THR A 80 -7.82 -3.85 2.75
CA THR A 80 -8.22 -3.75 1.34
C THR A 80 -9.40 -4.67 1.01
N ALA A 81 -9.32 -5.94 1.41
CA ALA A 81 -10.35 -6.93 1.10
C ALA A 81 -11.70 -6.57 1.74
N LEU A 82 -11.72 -6.10 2.99
CA LEU A 82 -12.94 -5.65 3.66
C LEU A 82 -13.56 -4.45 2.95
N ALA A 83 -12.74 -3.46 2.56
CA ALA A 83 -13.19 -2.26 1.87
C ALA A 83 -13.82 -2.60 0.50
N ILE A 84 -13.16 -3.42 -0.30
CA ILE A 84 -13.65 -3.86 -1.62
C ILE A 84 -14.94 -4.67 -1.48
N HIS A 85 -15.03 -5.60 -0.52
CA HIS A 85 -16.25 -6.37 -0.30
C HIS A 85 -17.42 -5.49 0.15
N TYR A 86 -17.17 -4.52 1.04
CA TYR A 86 -18.19 -3.56 1.41
C TYR A 86 -18.69 -2.77 0.20
N ALA A 87 -17.78 -2.21 -0.61
CA ALA A 87 -18.14 -1.46 -1.82
C ALA A 87 -18.92 -2.29 -2.83
N ALA A 88 -18.57 -3.56 -3.02
CA ALA A 88 -19.18 -4.43 -4.01
C ALA A 88 -20.53 -5.02 -3.56
N THR A 89 -20.75 -5.22 -2.26
CA THR A 89 -21.88 -6.01 -1.74
C THR A 89 -22.72 -5.27 -0.72
N GLY A 90 -22.23 -4.17 -0.14
CA GLY A 90 -22.88 -3.48 0.99
C GLY A 90 -22.83 -4.26 2.30
N ASN A 91 -21.93 -5.26 2.43
CA ASN A 91 -21.83 -6.11 3.62
C ASN A 91 -21.40 -5.28 4.83
N GLN A 92 -22.31 -5.13 5.80
CA GLN A 92 -22.09 -4.28 6.97
C GLN A 92 -21.05 -4.87 7.95
N GLU A 93 -20.93 -6.19 8.05
CA GLU A 93 -19.91 -6.81 8.90
C GLU A 93 -18.50 -6.52 8.37
N CYS A 94 -18.30 -6.48 7.05
CA CYS A 94 -17.03 -6.02 6.45
C CYS A 94 -16.75 -4.56 6.82
N LYS A 95 -17.77 -3.70 6.79
CA LYS A 95 -17.64 -2.29 7.18
C LYS A 95 -17.26 -2.12 8.65
N GLU A 96 -17.96 -2.79 9.55
CA GLU A 96 -17.72 -2.74 10.99
C GLU A 96 -16.31 -3.21 11.34
N ARG A 97 -15.84 -4.31 10.72
CA ARG A 97 -14.47 -4.81 10.92
C ARG A 97 -13.42 -3.86 10.36
N MET A 98 -13.67 -3.27 9.20
CA MET A 98 -12.79 -2.26 8.63
C MET A 98 -12.68 -1.05 9.56
N ASP A 99 -13.80 -0.53 10.06
CA ASP A 99 -13.81 0.63 10.97
C ASP A 99 -13.10 0.32 12.29
N TYR A 100 -13.28 -0.89 12.82
CA TYR A 100 -12.55 -1.35 13.99
C TYR A 100 -11.03 -1.38 13.74
N MET A 101 -10.59 -1.92 12.60
CA MET A 101 -9.17 -1.94 12.25
C MET A 101 -8.60 -0.52 12.11
N ILE A 102 -9.31 0.38 11.45
CA ILE A 102 -8.90 1.76 11.28
C ILE A 102 -8.72 2.43 12.65
N ALA A 103 -9.66 2.24 13.57
CA ALA A 103 -9.57 2.82 14.91
C ALA A 103 -8.33 2.31 15.67
N GLU A 104 -8.03 1.01 15.60
CA GLU A 104 -6.83 0.44 16.26
C GLU A 104 -5.53 0.90 15.57
N LEU A 105 -5.48 0.94 14.24
CA LEU A 105 -4.34 1.46 13.49
C LEU A 105 -4.12 2.96 13.78
N LYS A 106 -5.20 3.73 13.97
CA LYS A 106 -5.10 5.14 14.38
C LYS A 106 -4.47 5.30 15.76
N ARG A 107 -4.81 4.44 16.69
CA ARG A 107 -4.15 4.40 18.02
C ARG A 107 -2.64 4.14 17.88
N CYS A 108 -2.26 3.21 17.00
CA CYS A 108 -0.84 2.94 16.72
C CYS A 108 -0.14 4.17 16.11
N GLN A 109 -0.75 4.79 15.11
CA GLN A 109 -0.21 5.99 14.47
C GLN A 109 -0.03 7.15 15.47
N GLN A 110 -1.03 7.39 16.31
CA GLN A 110 -0.95 8.40 17.37
C GLN A 110 0.16 8.12 18.38
N LYS A 111 0.40 6.85 18.69
CA LYS A 111 1.46 6.46 19.62
C LYS A 111 2.85 6.75 19.05
N HIS A 112 3.07 6.54 17.76
CA HIS A 112 4.30 6.93 17.08
C HIS A 112 4.49 8.44 16.98
N SER A 113 3.39 9.22 16.96
CA SER A 113 3.36 10.69 16.94
C SER A 113 4.08 11.38 15.78
N ASN A 114 4.46 10.65 14.73
CA ASN A 114 5.18 11.15 13.57
C ASN A 114 4.51 10.83 12.23
N GLY A 115 3.29 10.26 12.24
CA GLY A 115 2.57 9.84 11.03
C GLY A 115 2.78 8.37 10.65
N TYR A 116 3.77 7.69 11.22
CA TYR A 116 4.01 6.27 10.93
C TYR A 116 2.92 5.37 11.52
N VAL A 117 2.53 4.39 10.74
CA VAL A 117 1.79 3.20 11.18
C VAL A 117 2.22 2.01 10.33
N GLY A 118 2.68 0.96 10.97
CA GLY A 118 3.12 -0.27 10.30
C GLY A 118 3.31 -1.40 11.30
N GLY A 119 3.26 -2.62 10.82
CA GLY A 119 3.57 -3.82 11.59
C GLY A 119 4.93 -4.43 11.19
N VAL A 120 5.83 -3.61 10.65
CA VAL A 120 7.14 -4.04 10.14
C VAL A 120 8.07 -4.36 11.31
N PRO A 121 8.51 -5.61 11.49
CA PRO A 121 9.43 -5.95 12.58
C PRO A 121 10.71 -5.13 12.52
N HIS A 122 11.14 -4.61 13.67
CA HIS A 122 12.30 -3.73 13.76
C HIS A 122 12.18 -2.40 12.98
N GLY A 123 10.97 -1.96 12.70
CA GLY A 123 10.70 -0.78 11.89
C GLY A 123 11.45 0.46 12.37
N GLU A 124 11.48 0.73 13.68
CA GLU A 124 12.21 1.86 14.23
C GLU A 124 13.70 1.88 13.83
N ILE A 125 14.36 0.73 13.89
CA ILE A 125 15.78 0.61 13.51
C ILE A 125 15.95 0.85 12.02
N ILE A 126 15.11 0.22 11.20
CA ILE A 126 15.18 0.28 9.73
C ILE A 126 15.01 1.71 9.26
N TRP A 127 13.94 2.35 9.69
CA TRP A 127 13.59 3.70 9.22
C TRP A 127 14.58 4.76 9.69
N ASN A 128 15.08 4.65 10.94
CA ASN A 128 16.10 5.55 11.46
C ASN A 128 17.45 5.40 10.72
N GLU A 129 17.84 4.20 10.31
CA GLU A 129 19.07 4.01 9.53
C GLU A 129 18.93 4.59 8.11
N ILE A 130 17.78 4.42 7.45
CA ILE A 130 17.52 5.04 6.15
C ILE A 130 17.59 6.58 6.26
N GLN A 131 16.96 7.16 7.29
CA GLN A 131 17.03 8.61 7.56
C GLN A 131 18.43 9.12 7.84
N LYS A 132 19.36 8.29 8.29
CA LYS A 132 20.79 8.62 8.45
C LYS A 132 21.59 8.47 7.14
N GLY A 133 20.94 8.10 6.03
CA GLY A 133 21.58 7.88 4.75
C GLY A 133 22.17 6.46 4.56
N ASN A 134 21.68 5.48 5.34
CA ASN A 134 22.11 4.07 5.27
C ASN A 134 21.00 3.18 4.65
N PRO A 135 20.64 3.35 3.36
CA PRO A 135 19.54 2.59 2.75
C PRO A 135 19.80 1.09 2.62
N GLY A 136 21.08 0.69 2.66
CA GLY A 136 21.48 -0.73 2.63
C GLY A 136 20.99 -1.55 3.82
N ILE A 137 20.44 -0.91 4.86
CA ILE A 137 19.85 -1.60 6.03
C ILE A 137 18.72 -2.54 5.62
N VAL A 138 17.94 -2.22 4.56
CA VAL A 138 16.81 -3.05 4.09
C VAL A 138 17.25 -4.48 3.76
N TRP A 139 18.49 -4.69 3.35
CA TRP A 139 19.03 -6.01 3.01
C TRP A 139 19.34 -6.91 4.21
N LYS A 140 19.29 -6.35 5.44
CA LYS A 140 19.42 -7.12 6.69
C LYS A 140 18.08 -7.68 7.17
N TYR A 141 17.00 -7.13 6.64
CA TYR A 141 15.64 -7.53 6.92
C TYR A 141 15.00 -7.92 5.60
N TRP A 142 14.02 -8.79 5.60
CA TRP A 142 13.56 -9.38 4.35
C TRP A 142 13.08 -8.32 3.33
N VAL A 143 11.89 -7.75 3.48
CA VAL A 143 11.30 -6.81 2.52
C VAL A 143 10.48 -5.71 3.23
N PRO A 144 11.12 -4.81 3.99
CA PRO A 144 10.40 -3.88 4.87
C PRO A 144 9.46 -2.91 4.13
N TRP A 145 9.88 -2.37 2.97
CA TRP A 145 9.01 -1.50 2.17
C TRP A 145 7.85 -2.25 1.54
N TYR A 146 8.05 -3.47 1.08
CA TYR A 146 6.96 -4.33 0.59
C TYR A 146 5.92 -4.59 1.68
N ASN A 147 6.36 -4.91 2.87
CA ASN A 147 5.49 -5.10 4.03
C ASN A 147 4.67 -3.83 4.31
N LEU A 148 5.35 -2.70 4.45
CA LEU A 148 4.71 -1.42 4.74
C LEU A 148 3.78 -0.95 3.62
N HIS A 149 4.11 -1.24 2.35
CA HIS A 149 3.25 -0.93 1.20
C HIS A 149 1.81 -1.44 1.38
N LYS A 150 1.63 -2.62 2.01
CA LYS A 150 0.29 -3.18 2.22
C LYS A 150 -0.55 -2.35 3.19
N THR A 151 0.10 -1.68 4.15
CA THR A 151 -0.58 -0.72 5.04
C THR A 151 -0.99 0.54 4.27
N TYR A 152 -0.12 1.08 3.42
CA TYR A 152 -0.49 2.20 2.54
C TYR A 152 -1.69 1.85 1.66
N ALA A 153 -1.63 0.72 0.95
CA ALA A 153 -2.72 0.28 0.08
C ALA A 153 -4.02 0.05 0.86
N GLY A 154 -3.95 -0.59 2.03
CA GLY A 154 -5.11 -0.83 2.87
C GLY A 154 -5.80 0.44 3.34
N LEU A 155 -5.04 1.45 3.76
CA LEU A 155 -5.59 2.74 4.18
C LEU A 155 -6.20 3.52 2.99
N ARG A 156 -5.51 3.52 1.83
CA ARG A 156 -6.04 4.09 0.58
C ARG A 156 -7.38 3.47 0.21
N ASP A 157 -7.47 2.15 0.22
CA ASP A 157 -8.65 1.41 -0.20
C ASP A 157 -9.79 1.54 0.81
N ALA A 158 -9.48 1.62 2.10
CA ALA A 158 -10.47 1.91 3.14
C ALA A 158 -11.11 3.30 2.95
N TRP A 159 -10.41 4.26 2.38
CA TRP A 159 -11.01 5.52 1.97
C TRP A 159 -11.78 5.39 0.65
N LEU A 160 -11.15 4.88 -0.43
CA LEU A 160 -11.73 4.86 -1.77
C LEU A 160 -12.98 3.97 -1.86
N TYR A 161 -12.98 2.83 -1.20
CA TYR A 161 -14.02 1.81 -1.25
C TYR A 161 -14.83 1.73 0.04
N GLY A 162 -14.20 2.04 1.16
CA GLY A 162 -14.83 1.98 2.47
C GLY A 162 -15.39 3.31 2.97
N GLU A 163 -15.19 4.42 2.21
CA GLU A 163 -15.67 5.76 2.51
C GLU A 163 -15.16 6.31 3.87
N SER A 164 -13.96 5.89 4.31
CA SER A 164 -13.38 6.31 5.59
C SER A 164 -12.47 7.53 5.43
N GLU A 165 -12.93 8.70 5.84
CA GLU A 165 -12.10 9.92 5.87
C GLU A 165 -10.97 9.83 6.91
N GLU A 166 -11.13 9.06 7.98
CA GLU A 166 -10.05 8.80 8.92
C GLU A 166 -8.90 8.02 8.27
N ALA A 167 -9.22 6.98 7.50
CA ALA A 167 -8.22 6.22 6.74
C ALA A 167 -7.51 7.09 5.70
N ARG A 168 -8.25 8.01 5.04
CA ARG A 168 -7.66 8.99 4.14
C ARG A 168 -6.61 9.85 4.83
N GLN A 169 -6.95 10.44 5.97
CA GLN A 169 -6.00 11.27 6.72
C GLN A 169 -4.80 10.46 7.20
N MET A 170 -5.03 9.23 7.70
CA MET A 170 -3.96 8.34 8.12
C MET A 170 -3.02 7.98 6.98
N PHE A 171 -3.56 7.76 5.78
CA PHE A 171 -2.77 7.50 4.57
C PHE A 171 -1.88 8.69 4.21
N ILE A 172 -2.42 9.91 4.24
CA ILE A 172 -1.66 11.13 3.95
C ILE A 172 -0.57 11.36 5.00
N ASP A 173 -0.89 11.19 6.29
CA ASP A 173 0.09 11.30 7.38
C ASP A 173 1.24 10.28 7.19
N LEU A 174 0.91 9.05 6.77
CA LEU A 174 1.90 8.01 6.49
C LEU A 174 2.74 8.35 5.25
N CYS A 175 2.14 8.94 4.21
CA CYS A 175 2.88 9.42 3.04
C CYS A 175 3.86 10.54 3.43
N ASP A 176 3.45 11.50 4.24
CA ASP A 176 4.31 12.57 4.72
C ASP A 176 5.47 12.04 5.57
N TRP A 177 5.20 11.08 6.44
CA TRP A 177 6.24 10.39 7.18
C TRP A 177 7.25 9.71 6.25
N GLY A 178 6.79 8.96 5.25
CA GLY A 178 7.67 8.27 4.29
C GLY A 178 8.55 9.24 3.49
N LEU A 179 8.05 10.45 3.17
CA LEU A 179 8.87 11.51 2.59
C LEU A 179 10.05 11.87 3.51
N THR A 180 9.84 11.94 4.83
CA THR A 180 10.94 12.22 5.77
C THR A 180 11.99 11.10 5.80
N VAL A 181 11.56 9.85 5.59
CA VAL A 181 12.46 8.70 5.57
C VAL A 181 13.40 8.75 4.37
N ILE A 182 12.88 9.08 3.18
CA ILE A 182 13.68 9.10 1.95
C ILE A 182 14.34 10.45 1.64
N ALA A 183 14.01 11.50 2.40
CA ALA A 183 14.52 12.86 2.15
C ALA A 183 16.06 12.97 2.07
N PRO A 184 16.85 12.31 2.94
CA PRO A 184 18.30 12.42 2.93
C PRO A 184 18.98 11.62 1.81
N LEU A 185 18.24 10.72 1.12
CA LEU A 185 18.83 9.84 0.12
C LEU A 185 19.04 10.58 -1.22
N ASN A 186 20.20 10.40 -1.82
CA ASN A 186 20.43 10.75 -3.23
C ASN A 186 19.91 9.64 -4.16
N ASP A 187 19.98 9.85 -5.47
CA ASP A 187 19.44 8.91 -6.46
C ASP A 187 20.13 7.54 -6.42
N ASP A 188 21.44 7.47 -6.24
CA ASP A 188 22.16 6.20 -6.14
C ASP A 188 21.76 5.42 -4.88
N GLN A 189 21.54 6.11 -3.77
CA GLN A 189 21.08 5.52 -2.53
C GLN A 189 19.63 5.03 -2.65
N MET A 190 18.78 5.76 -3.38
CA MET A 190 17.42 5.28 -3.70
C MET A 190 17.49 3.99 -4.53
N GLU A 191 18.26 3.95 -5.61
CA GLU A 191 18.44 2.76 -6.44
C GLU A 191 18.96 1.55 -5.64
N GLN A 192 19.95 1.77 -4.75
CA GLN A 192 20.44 0.74 -3.85
C GLN A 192 19.33 0.17 -2.96
N MET A 193 18.46 1.03 -2.42
CA MET A 193 17.32 0.64 -1.59
C MET A 193 16.28 -0.15 -2.40
N LEU A 194 15.96 0.36 -3.60
CA LEU A 194 14.93 -0.20 -4.48
C LEU A 194 15.34 -1.51 -5.17
N GLY A 195 16.61 -1.89 -5.08
CA GLY A 195 17.03 -3.26 -5.41
C GLY A 195 16.38 -4.32 -4.51
N ASN A 196 16.03 -3.98 -3.26
CA ASN A 196 15.18 -4.79 -2.40
C ASN A 196 13.71 -4.63 -2.81
N GLU A 197 12.87 -5.63 -2.53
CA GLU A 197 11.46 -5.59 -2.88
C GLU A 197 10.69 -4.53 -2.10
N PHE A 198 9.98 -3.64 -2.81
CA PHE A 198 9.28 -2.51 -2.19
C PHE A 198 7.77 -2.44 -2.52
N GLY A 199 7.23 -3.48 -3.17
CA GLY A 199 5.82 -3.51 -3.56
C GLY A 199 5.50 -2.42 -4.58
N GLY A 200 4.35 -1.77 -4.43
CA GLY A 200 3.86 -0.67 -5.26
C GLY A 200 4.00 0.69 -4.55
N MET A 201 5.17 1.00 -3.97
CA MET A 201 5.36 2.30 -3.32
C MET A 201 5.26 3.47 -4.30
N ASP A 202 5.65 3.30 -5.54
CA ASP A 202 5.45 4.25 -6.62
C ASP A 202 3.96 4.46 -6.96
N GLU A 203 3.16 3.39 -6.96
CA GLU A 203 1.69 3.45 -7.13
C GLU A 203 1.03 4.27 -6.03
N VAL A 204 1.29 3.94 -4.76
CA VAL A 204 0.59 4.61 -3.64
C VAL A 204 0.96 6.08 -3.51
N TYR A 205 2.17 6.48 -3.87
CA TYR A 205 2.53 7.88 -3.94
C TYR A 205 1.91 8.62 -5.13
N ALA A 206 1.72 7.96 -6.28
CA ALA A 206 0.96 8.52 -7.39
C ALA A 206 -0.51 8.73 -6.99
N ASP A 207 -1.10 7.78 -6.26
CA ASP A 207 -2.44 7.92 -5.70
C ASP A 207 -2.54 9.08 -4.69
N ALA A 208 -1.54 9.25 -3.81
CA ALA A 208 -1.48 10.38 -2.89
C ALA A 208 -1.46 11.72 -3.64
N TYR A 209 -0.74 11.80 -4.78
CA TYR A 209 -0.80 12.96 -5.66
C TYR A 209 -2.21 13.20 -6.22
N GLN A 210 -2.87 12.18 -6.71
CA GLN A 210 -4.25 12.31 -7.22
C GLN A 210 -5.25 12.75 -6.15
N MET A 211 -5.07 12.26 -4.91
CA MET A 211 -5.94 12.61 -3.77
C MET A 211 -5.78 14.06 -3.32
N THR A 212 -4.57 14.62 -3.44
CA THR A 212 -4.21 15.91 -2.82
C THR A 212 -3.85 17.00 -3.81
N ASN A 213 -3.47 16.64 -5.03
CA ASN A 213 -2.84 17.50 -6.03
C ASN A 213 -1.53 18.16 -5.52
N ASP A 214 -0.88 17.58 -4.50
CA ASP A 214 0.40 18.07 -3.97
C ASP A 214 1.56 17.37 -4.70
N ARG A 215 2.33 18.14 -5.45
CA ARG A 215 3.40 17.65 -6.31
C ARG A 215 4.49 16.87 -5.57
N LYS A 216 4.69 17.11 -4.28
CA LYS A 216 5.66 16.36 -3.47
C LYS A 216 5.47 14.85 -3.55
N TYR A 217 4.21 14.39 -3.66
CA TYR A 217 3.89 12.96 -3.78
C TYR A 217 4.19 12.40 -5.17
N LEU A 218 3.93 13.17 -6.23
CA LEU A 218 4.34 12.76 -7.59
C LEU A 218 5.86 12.67 -7.71
N ASP A 219 6.58 13.60 -7.10
CA ASP A 219 8.05 13.56 -7.08
C ASP A 219 8.55 12.34 -6.29
N ALA A 220 7.89 11.98 -5.18
CA ALA A 220 8.18 10.75 -4.44
C ALA A 220 7.87 9.48 -5.26
N ALA A 221 6.71 9.43 -5.95
CA ALA A 221 6.37 8.31 -6.83
C ALA A 221 7.47 8.06 -7.87
N LYS A 222 7.97 9.13 -8.50
CA LYS A 222 9.10 9.06 -9.45
C LYS A 222 10.40 8.59 -8.78
N ARG A 223 10.66 8.98 -7.55
CA ARG A 223 11.83 8.49 -6.80
C ARG A 223 11.73 7.02 -6.45
N PHE A 224 10.53 6.49 -6.25
CA PHE A 224 10.29 5.05 -6.06
C PHE A 224 10.23 4.26 -7.38
N SER A 225 10.31 4.93 -8.55
CA SER A 225 10.39 4.23 -9.84
C SER A 225 11.81 3.68 -10.04
N HIS A 226 11.99 2.39 -9.79
CA HIS A 226 13.28 1.70 -9.88
C HIS A 226 13.84 1.75 -11.30
N ARG A 227 14.89 2.52 -11.55
CA ARG A 227 15.39 2.87 -12.88
C ARG A 227 15.97 1.69 -13.64
N ASP A 228 16.57 0.70 -12.94
CA ASP A 228 17.09 -0.51 -13.60
C ASP A 228 16.02 -1.21 -14.46
N LEU A 229 14.80 -1.32 -13.95
CA LEU A 229 13.69 -1.87 -14.72
C LEU A 229 13.09 -0.84 -15.68
N PHE A 230 12.83 0.38 -15.21
CA PHE A 230 12.16 1.41 -15.99
C PHE A 230 12.96 1.80 -17.25
N ASP A 231 14.25 2.08 -17.11
CA ASP A 231 15.10 2.51 -18.23
C ASP A 231 15.25 1.40 -19.27
N SER A 232 15.34 0.14 -18.85
CA SER A 232 15.37 -1.03 -19.74
C SER A 232 14.08 -1.15 -20.55
N MET A 233 12.92 -1.05 -19.91
CA MET A 233 11.62 -1.11 -20.59
C MET A 233 11.42 0.08 -21.52
N ALA A 234 11.79 1.29 -21.11
CA ALA A 234 11.72 2.50 -21.95
C ALA A 234 12.65 2.38 -23.17
N GLY A 235 13.79 1.72 -23.02
CA GLY A 235 14.73 1.39 -24.08
C GLY A 235 14.32 0.18 -24.93
N GLN A 236 13.14 -0.41 -24.71
CA GLN A 236 12.64 -1.61 -25.39
C GLN A 236 13.62 -2.80 -25.28
N SER A 237 14.29 -2.91 -24.14
CA SER A 237 15.23 -3.99 -23.82
C SER A 237 14.64 -4.88 -22.74
N ASP A 238 14.64 -6.19 -22.97
CA ASP A 238 14.21 -7.17 -21.98
C ASP A 238 15.34 -7.45 -20.98
N ASN A 239 15.09 -7.22 -19.70
CA ASN A 239 15.99 -7.54 -18.60
C ASN A 239 15.27 -8.34 -17.49
N LEU A 240 14.19 -9.06 -17.83
CA LEU A 240 13.35 -9.77 -16.87
C LEU A 240 13.85 -11.19 -16.54
N ASP A 241 14.78 -11.73 -17.32
CA ASP A 241 15.32 -13.08 -17.11
C ASP A 241 15.84 -13.24 -15.67
N ASN A 242 15.40 -14.32 -15.02
CA ASN A 242 15.71 -14.67 -13.62
C ASN A 242 15.28 -13.63 -12.56
N LYS A 243 14.49 -12.63 -12.93
CA LYS A 243 13.90 -11.70 -11.95
C LYS A 243 12.59 -12.24 -11.39
N HIS A 244 12.40 -12.04 -10.08
CA HIS A 244 11.19 -12.48 -9.39
C HIS A 244 9.99 -11.62 -9.77
N ALA A 245 8.93 -12.24 -10.33
CA ALA A 245 7.76 -11.53 -10.85
C ALA A 245 7.08 -10.65 -9.80
N ASN A 246 6.94 -11.14 -8.56
CA ASN A 246 6.32 -10.38 -7.48
C ASN A 246 7.09 -9.08 -7.13
N THR A 247 8.40 -9.05 -7.42
CA THR A 247 9.22 -7.83 -7.25
C THR A 247 9.05 -6.87 -8.43
N GLN A 248 8.83 -7.37 -9.67
CA GLN A 248 8.85 -6.52 -10.86
C GLN A 248 7.46 -6.02 -11.28
N VAL A 249 6.43 -6.87 -11.20
CA VAL A 249 5.07 -6.51 -11.67
C VAL A 249 4.49 -5.30 -10.95
N PRO A 250 4.59 -5.15 -9.61
CA PRO A 250 4.08 -3.95 -8.92
C PRO A 250 4.71 -2.64 -9.40
N LYS A 251 6.01 -2.65 -9.75
CA LYS A 251 6.71 -1.48 -10.30
C LYS A 251 6.06 -0.99 -11.61
N VAL A 252 5.71 -1.93 -12.49
CA VAL A 252 5.07 -1.59 -13.77
C VAL A 252 3.68 -1.00 -13.57
N VAL A 253 2.93 -1.48 -12.58
CA VAL A 253 1.65 -0.88 -12.17
C VAL A 253 1.86 0.56 -11.73
N GLY A 254 2.88 0.83 -10.92
CA GLY A 254 3.23 2.18 -10.48
C GLY A 254 3.67 3.09 -11.64
N TYR A 255 4.45 2.60 -12.59
CA TYR A 255 4.83 3.39 -13.78
C TYR A 255 3.60 3.83 -14.58
N GLN A 256 2.64 2.92 -14.80
CA GLN A 256 1.38 3.26 -15.45
C GLN A 256 0.60 4.30 -14.63
N ARG A 257 0.55 4.14 -13.32
CA ARG A 257 -0.17 5.03 -12.43
C ARG A 257 0.41 6.45 -12.39
N ILE A 258 1.73 6.58 -12.51
CA ILE A 258 2.42 7.88 -12.65
C ILE A 258 2.11 8.54 -14.00
N ALA A 259 1.95 7.74 -15.06
CA ALA A 259 1.67 8.24 -16.41
C ALA A 259 0.22 8.74 -16.58
N GLU A 260 -0.73 8.24 -15.79
CA GLU A 260 -2.12 8.68 -15.75
C GLU A 260 -2.28 10.09 -15.20
#